data_5c1c0ac062921cea986c586df2a37569
#
_entry.id   5c1c0ac062921cea986c586df2a37569
#
_cell.length_a   1.000
_cell.length_b   1.000
_cell.length_c   1.000
_cell.angle_alpha   90.00
_cell.angle_beta   90.00
_cell.angle_gamma   90.00
#
_symmetry.space_group_name_H-M   'P 1'
#
loop_
_entity.id
_entity.type
_entity.pdbx_description
1 polymer ?
#
loop_
_entity_poly.entity_id
_entity_poly.type
_entity_poly.pdbx_seq_one_letter_code
_entity_poly.pdbx_strand_id
1 'polypeptide(L)'
;MSLLKNVGTIGGLTAVSRVFGFVRDILVARVLGATPMGDAWQLAFMLPNIFRRLFAEGAFASAFVPLFNRRMVEGQSEAQRFAESVLSVLLPILIVFGGLAMVAMPWVVAYFAPEGLESDPEALPIAVMMARITFPYLLFMSLATLVAAVLNSLSRFAAAAAAPILLNLCLIVALIYGASLGEGVMARRESAFWQSVALSLSGLLQLVWLAFWMHRAGFRIRMVLPRISPGVKELGILIVPAVFGAGIYQISRFVDLFFLSTLEVGSYTYLAMADRWNQLPLGIIGIALGTAILPALSRYLSREENEEAQRLQSNAIELAMLLTVPAAAALFVSGSAFTRVFFAGGAFSLEDAMITGTVVSGLVIGLPAYVLIKVLTPNFFARKDTRTPVYTAAFSLVVTVGLNIALVPRLGVLALAVAGSIGAWCNVAMLYVILARRGFFRLPARIAGRIARIFVAALVMGVTLWFLMQPLDPWFGGTTLQRTGGIAAVTLTGAAVYGIAAILLGVLDRATIARLMRRQT
;
A
#
# COMPACT_ATOMS: atom_id res chain seq x y z
N MET A 1 -10.89 28.25 -0.92
CA MET A 1 -10.75 27.41 0.29
C MET A 1 -9.30 27.43 0.73
N SER A 2 -8.98 27.55 2.02
CA SER A 2 -7.59 27.57 2.47
C SER A 2 -6.93 26.21 2.22
N LEU A 3 -5.64 26.20 1.91
CA LEU A 3 -4.83 24.99 1.68
C LEU A 3 -4.99 24.00 2.84
N LEU A 4 -5.02 24.49 4.08
CA LEU A 4 -5.24 23.71 5.31
C LEU A 4 -6.59 22.95 5.30
N LYS A 5 -7.67 23.59 4.83
CA LYS A 5 -8.99 22.95 4.75
C LYS A 5 -8.99 21.79 3.75
N ASN A 6 -8.32 21.95 2.61
CA ASN A 6 -8.21 20.89 1.61
C ASN A 6 -7.37 19.72 2.12
N VAL A 7 -6.24 19.99 2.79
CA VAL A 7 -5.38 18.95 3.40
C VAL A 7 -6.13 18.21 4.49
N GLY A 8 -6.86 18.91 5.36
CA GLY A 8 -7.70 18.30 6.40
C GLY A 8 -8.80 17.40 5.82
N THR A 9 -9.48 17.86 4.76
CA THR A 9 -10.55 17.08 4.10
C THR A 9 -9.98 15.81 3.44
N ILE A 10 -8.87 15.91 2.70
CA ILE A 10 -8.22 14.76 2.08
C ILE A 10 -7.75 13.77 3.14
N GLY A 11 -7.08 14.25 4.20
CA GLY A 11 -6.59 13.42 5.29
C GLY A 11 -7.72 12.70 6.02
N GLY A 12 -8.81 13.41 6.33
CA GLY A 12 -10.00 12.84 6.99
C GLY A 12 -10.67 11.74 6.14
N LEU A 13 -10.93 12.02 4.86
CA LEU A 13 -11.53 11.04 3.94
C LEU A 13 -10.62 9.82 3.73
N THR A 14 -9.31 10.03 3.65
CA THR A 14 -8.34 8.93 3.56
C THR A 14 -8.36 8.08 4.83
N ALA A 15 -8.42 8.69 6.02
CA ALA A 15 -8.51 7.96 7.28
C ALA A 15 -9.80 7.13 7.36
N VAL A 16 -10.94 7.71 7.00
CA VAL A 16 -12.23 7.00 6.91
C VAL A 16 -12.13 5.81 5.96
N SER A 17 -11.59 6.02 4.75
CA SER A 17 -11.39 4.93 3.78
C SER A 17 -10.52 3.79 4.33
N ARG A 18 -9.48 4.09 5.12
CA ARG A 18 -8.62 3.08 5.76
C ARG A 18 -9.34 2.28 6.82
N VAL A 19 -10.19 2.92 7.63
CA VAL A 19 -11.02 2.23 8.62
C VAL A 19 -11.97 1.26 7.92
N PHE A 20 -12.70 1.71 6.89
CA PHE A 20 -13.55 0.82 6.10
C PHE A 20 -12.76 -0.31 5.43
N GLY A 21 -11.55 -0.02 4.92
CA GLY A 21 -10.67 -1.02 4.35
C GLY A 21 -10.27 -2.09 5.37
N PHE A 22 -9.96 -1.70 6.60
CA PHE A 22 -9.63 -2.63 7.67
C PHE A 22 -10.83 -3.49 8.10
N VAL A 23 -12.03 -2.89 8.23
CA VAL A 23 -13.27 -3.63 8.50
C VAL A 23 -13.54 -4.65 7.39
N ARG A 24 -13.40 -4.26 6.13
CA ARG A 24 -13.52 -5.18 5.00
C ARG A 24 -12.55 -6.35 5.11
N ASP A 25 -11.29 -6.10 5.46
CA ASP A 25 -10.26 -7.16 5.55
C ASP A 25 -10.57 -8.15 6.69
N ILE A 26 -11.11 -7.67 7.82
CA ILE A 26 -11.63 -8.55 8.89
C ILE A 26 -12.75 -9.45 8.35
N LEU A 27 -13.68 -8.88 7.60
CA LEU A 27 -14.79 -9.66 7.04
C LEU A 27 -14.30 -10.64 5.96
N VAL A 28 -13.35 -10.25 5.10
CA VAL A 28 -12.73 -11.18 4.13
C VAL A 28 -12.10 -12.37 4.84
N ALA A 29 -11.32 -12.13 5.89
CA ALA A 29 -10.73 -13.20 6.67
C ALA A 29 -11.80 -14.12 7.25
N ARG A 30 -12.84 -13.59 7.89
CA ARG A 30 -13.88 -14.39 8.56
C ARG A 30 -14.84 -15.11 7.61
N VAL A 31 -15.13 -14.54 6.44
CA VAL A 31 -16.10 -15.12 5.47
C VAL A 31 -15.42 -16.07 4.51
N LEU A 32 -14.28 -15.69 3.94
CA LEU A 32 -13.56 -16.50 2.96
C LEU A 32 -12.44 -17.34 3.58
N GLY A 33 -11.75 -16.81 4.61
CA GLY A 33 -10.69 -17.50 5.32
C GLY A 33 -9.43 -17.75 4.50
N ALA A 34 -8.50 -18.50 5.07
CA ALA A 34 -7.32 -19.03 4.39
C ALA A 34 -7.66 -20.34 3.67
N THR A 35 -8.63 -20.30 2.80
CA THR A 35 -9.20 -21.43 2.07
C THR A 35 -8.90 -21.31 0.57
N PRO A 36 -9.15 -22.35 -0.25
CA PRO A 36 -9.04 -22.24 -1.70
C PRO A 36 -9.79 -21.04 -2.28
N MET A 37 -10.97 -20.73 -1.76
CA MET A 37 -11.77 -19.57 -2.21
C MET A 37 -11.21 -18.24 -1.71
N GLY A 38 -10.61 -18.21 -0.51
CA GLY A 38 -9.91 -17.03 0.00
C GLY A 38 -8.70 -16.68 -0.85
N ASP A 39 -7.88 -17.65 -1.21
CA ASP A 39 -6.70 -17.46 -2.05
C ASP A 39 -7.09 -17.12 -3.50
N ALA A 40 -8.10 -17.78 -4.06
CA ALA A 40 -8.66 -17.43 -5.35
C ALA A 40 -9.15 -15.97 -5.39
N TRP A 41 -9.81 -15.50 -4.32
CA TRP A 41 -10.19 -14.10 -4.17
C TRP A 41 -8.98 -13.17 -4.11
N GLN A 42 -7.96 -13.49 -3.31
CA GLN A 42 -6.76 -12.66 -3.22
C GLN A 42 -6.05 -12.55 -4.56
N LEU A 43 -5.90 -13.66 -5.30
CA LEU A 43 -5.33 -13.68 -6.64
C LEU A 43 -6.17 -12.84 -7.61
N ALA A 44 -7.50 -13.05 -7.66
CA ALA A 44 -8.41 -12.33 -8.52
C ALA A 44 -8.46 -10.82 -8.22
N PHE A 45 -8.30 -10.43 -6.96
CA PHE A 45 -8.21 -9.04 -6.53
C PHE A 45 -6.85 -8.40 -6.88
N MET A 46 -5.76 -9.17 -6.77
CA MET A 46 -4.40 -8.68 -6.95
C MET A 46 -4.10 -8.38 -8.42
N LEU A 47 -4.54 -9.23 -9.35
CA LEU A 47 -4.26 -9.09 -10.79
C LEU A 47 -4.69 -7.72 -11.36
N PRO A 48 -5.95 -7.28 -11.30
CA PRO A 48 -6.33 -5.98 -11.83
C PRO A 48 -5.67 -4.82 -11.08
N ASN A 49 -5.34 -4.98 -9.78
CA ASN A 49 -4.68 -3.94 -9.00
C ASN A 49 -3.21 -3.73 -9.38
N ILE A 50 -2.47 -4.78 -9.78
CA ILE A 50 -1.10 -4.64 -10.30
C ILE A 50 -1.12 -3.79 -11.57
N PHE A 51 -1.99 -4.12 -12.51
CA PHE A 51 -2.12 -3.37 -13.77
C PHE A 51 -2.68 -1.96 -13.54
N ARG A 52 -3.63 -1.77 -12.62
CA ARG A 52 -4.13 -0.44 -12.24
C ARG A 52 -3.01 0.47 -11.73
N ARG A 53 -2.12 -0.03 -10.89
CA ARG A 53 -0.97 0.74 -10.40
C ARG A 53 0.01 1.09 -11.51
N LEU A 54 0.20 0.19 -12.46
CA LEU A 54 1.07 0.42 -13.60
C LEU A 54 0.52 1.49 -14.56
N PHE A 55 -0.76 1.39 -14.92
CA PHE A 55 -1.38 2.23 -15.96
C PHE A 55 -2.07 3.48 -15.41
N ALA A 56 -2.64 3.43 -14.22
CA ALA A 56 -3.49 4.49 -13.69
C ALA A 56 -2.87 5.30 -12.55
N GLU A 57 -2.02 4.72 -11.71
CA GLU A 57 -1.40 5.43 -10.59
C GLU A 57 0.02 5.91 -10.94
N GLY A 58 0.35 7.12 -10.52
CA GLY A 58 1.70 7.67 -10.61
C GLY A 58 2.13 8.10 -12.01
N ALA A 59 2.41 7.17 -12.92
CA ALA A 59 2.92 7.47 -14.25
C ALA A 59 1.94 8.29 -15.10
N PHE A 60 0.67 7.87 -15.15
CA PHE A 60 -0.36 8.59 -15.91
C PHE A 60 -0.62 9.98 -15.32
N ALA A 61 -0.90 10.08 -14.03
CA ALA A 61 -1.22 11.34 -13.37
C ALA A 61 -0.05 12.33 -13.43
N SER A 62 1.19 11.87 -13.26
CA SER A 62 2.39 12.72 -13.31
C SER A 62 2.65 13.31 -14.70
N ALA A 63 2.26 12.62 -15.76
CA ALA A 63 2.37 13.11 -17.14
C ALA A 63 1.14 13.92 -17.58
N PHE A 64 -0.06 13.46 -17.23
CA PHE A 64 -1.31 14.08 -17.67
C PHE A 64 -1.55 15.45 -17.02
N VAL A 65 -1.41 15.56 -15.69
CA VAL A 65 -1.76 16.79 -14.95
C VAL A 65 -0.98 18.02 -15.43
N PRO A 66 0.36 18.00 -15.62
CA PRO A 66 1.09 19.15 -16.16
C PRO A 66 0.64 19.55 -17.57
N LEU A 67 0.41 18.57 -18.45
CA LEU A 67 -0.06 18.82 -19.80
C LEU A 67 -1.47 19.39 -19.84
N PHE A 68 -2.35 18.88 -18.99
CA PHE A 68 -3.71 19.37 -18.86
C PHE A 68 -3.73 20.82 -18.32
N ASN A 69 -2.96 21.11 -17.25
CA ASN A 69 -2.86 22.44 -16.68
C ASN A 69 -2.29 23.48 -17.66
N ARG A 70 -1.30 23.10 -18.48
CA ARG A 70 -0.79 23.97 -19.52
C ARG A 70 -1.89 24.37 -20.51
N ARG A 71 -2.72 23.42 -20.93
CA ARG A 71 -3.85 23.69 -21.82
C ARG A 71 -5.00 24.43 -21.14
N MET A 72 -5.16 24.28 -19.85
CA MET A 72 -6.12 25.10 -19.08
C MET A 72 -5.76 26.59 -19.09
N VAL A 73 -4.46 26.92 -19.13
CA VAL A 73 -4.01 28.33 -19.29
C VAL A 73 -4.34 28.86 -20.69
N GLU A 74 -4.28 28.02 -21.72
CA GLU A 74 -4.66 28.38 -23.10
C GLU A 74 -6.17 28.54 -23.26
N GLY A 75 -6.96 27.86 -22.40
CA GLY A 75 -8.41 27.94 -22.34
C GLY A 75 -9.07 26.61 -21.97
N GLN A 76 -10.23 26.69 -21.33
CA GLN A 76 -10.99 25.50 -20.90
C GLN A 76 -11.33 24.58 -22.08
N SER A 77 -11.63 25.14 -23.25
CA SER A 77 -11.94 24.36 -24.46
C SER A 77 -10.76 23.54 -24.97
N GLU A 78 -9.53 24.07 -24.83
CA GLU A 78 -8.30 23.35 -25.23
C GLU A 78 -8.02 22.18 -24.27
N ALA A 79 -8.13 22.43 -22.96
CA ALA A 79 -8.00 21.37 -21.97
C ALA A 79 -9.08 20.28 -22.14
N GLN A 80 -10.30 20.68 -22.49
CA GLN A 80 -11.39 19.73 -22.75
C GLN A 80 -11.06 18.86 -23.98
N ARG A 81 -10.68 19.46 -25.11
CA ARG A 81 -10.26 18.74 -26.33
C ARG A 81 -9.10 17.78 -26.07
N PHE A 82 -8.15 18.18 -25.25
CA PHE A 82 -7.03 17.32 -24.85
C PHE A 82 -7.53 16.11 -24.03
N ALA A 83 -8.36 16.32 -23.00
CA ALA A 83 -8.92 15.24 -22.20
C ALA A 83 -9.79 14.28 -23.02
N GLU A 84 -10.61 14.81 -23.97
CA GLU A 84 -11.40 14.02 -24.92
C GLU A 84 -10.52 13.18 -25.85
N SER A 85 -9.44 13.76 -26.37
CA SER A 85 -8.46 13.04 -27.21
C SER A 85 -7.74 11.94 -26.42
N VAL A 86 -7.38 12.19 -25.16
CA VAL A 86 -6.76 11.18 -24.29
C VAL A 86 -7.74 10.06 -24.00
N LEU A 87 -9.00 10.37 -23.63
CA LEU A 87 -10.05 9.37 -23.41
C LEU A 87 -10.28 8.52 -24.66
N SER A 88 -10.33 9.13 -25.85
CA SER A 88 -10.62 8.45 -27.11
C SER A 88 -9.57 7.39 -27.48
N VAL A 89 -8.33 7.55 -27.04
CA VAL A 89 -7.24 6.59 -27.26
C VAL A 89 -7.13 5.61 -26.08
N LEU A 90 -7.27 6.10 -24.85
CA LEU A 90 -7.14 5.28 -23.64
C LEU A 90 -8.22 4.21 -23.56
N LEU A 91 -9.49 4.56 -23.86
CA LEU A 91 -10.63 3.65 -23.75
C LEU A 91 -10.49 2.41 -24.64
N PRO A 92 -10.22 2.51 -25.95
CA PRO A 92 -10.00 1.33 -26.80
C PRO A 92 -8.81 0.48 -26.34
N ILE A 93 -7.71 1.10 -25.92
CA ILE A 93 -6.54 0.37 -25.39
C ILE A 93 -6.94 -0.46 -24.17
N LEU A 94 -7.68 0.12 -23.23
CA LEU A 94 -8.13 -0.59 -22.03
C LEU A 94 -9.14 -1.70 -22.35
N ILE A 95 -10.04 -1.49 -23.31
CA ILE A 95 -11.01 -2.51 -23.74
C ILE A 95 -10.30 -3.70 -24.40
N VAL A 96 -9.39 -3.42 -25.33
CA VAL A 96 -8.61 -4.46 -26.02
C VAL A 96 -7.73 -5.21 -25.03
N PHE A 97 -6.98 -4.49 -24.21
CA PHE A 97 -6.12 -5.09 -23.19
C PHE A 97 -6.92 -5.92 -22.19
N GLY A 98 -8.04 -5.35 -21.68
CA GLY A 98 -8.93 -6.03 -20.75
C GLY A 98 -9.56 -7.30 -21.37
N GLY A 99 -10.02 -7.21 -22.60
CA GLY A 99 -10.58 -8.36 -23.34
C GLY A 99 -9.53 -9.47 -23.54
N LEU A 100 -8.32 -9.11 -24.01
CA LEU A 100 -7.23 -10.07 -24.17
C LEU A 100 -6.83 -10.72 -22.84
N ALA A 101 -6.73 -9.92 -21.78
CA ALA A 101 -6.42 -10.43 -20.45
C ALA A 101 -7.52 -11.39 -19.96
N MET A 102 -8.80 -11.07 -20.12
CA MET A 102 -9.91 -11.95 -19.74
C MET A 102 -9.90 -13.28 -20.53
N VAL A 103 -9.52 -13.25 -21.80
CA VAL A 103 -9.29 -14.47 -22.59
C VAL A 103 -8.10 -15.27 -22.04
N ALA A 104 -7.03 -14.59 -21.64
CA ALA A 104 -5.81 -15.22 -21.10
C ALA A 104 -5.97 -15.73 -19.66
N MET A 105 -7.05 -15.38 -18.92
CA MET A 105 -7.20 -15.73 -17.50
C MET A 105 -7.08 -17.21 -17.19
N PRO A 106 -7.55 -18.17 -18.01
CA PRO A 106 -7.34 -19.60 -17.70
C PRO A 106 -5.86 -19.96 -17.52
N TRP A 107 -5.00 -19.46 -18.41
CA TRP A 107 -3.55 -19.70 -18.33
C TRP A 107 -2.89 -18.91 -17.20
N VAL A 108 -3.28 -17.65 -17.02
CA VAL A 108 -2.73 -16.79 -15.96
C VAL A 108 -3.08 -17.34 -14.58
N VAL A 109 -4.33 -17.69 -14.34
CA VAL A 109 -4.77 -18.23 -13.06
C VAL A 109 -4.15 -19.62 -12.81
N ALA A 110 -4.11 -20.50 -13.80
CA ALA A 110 -3.48 -21.81 -13.67
C ALA A 110 -1.98 -21.70 -13.33
N TYR A 111 -1.28 -20.70 -13.87
CA TYR A 111 0.14 -20.48 -13.59
C TYR A 111 0.40 -19.89 -12.19
N PHE A 112 -0.49 -19.05 -11.70
CA PHE A 112 -0.35 -18.38 -10.40
C PHE A 112 -1.23 -18.97 -9.29
N ALA A 113 -1.97 -20.06 -9.55
CA ALA A 113 -2.73 -20.74 -8.51
C ALA A 113 -1.80 -21.34 -7.45
N PRO A 114 -2.17 -21.27 -6.15
CA PRO A 114 -1.38 -21.91 -5.10
C PRO A 114 -1.35 -23.43 -5.27
N GLU A 115 -0.28 -24.05 -4.80
CA GLU A 115 -0.15 -25.51 -4.80
C GLU A 115 -1.29 -26.13 -3.97
N GLY A 116 -1.90 -27.18 -4.49
CA GLY A 116 -3.05 -27.84 -3.85
C GLY A 116 -4.41 -27.24 -4.20
N LEU A 117 -4.51 -26.13 -4.94
CA LEU A 117 -5.81 -25.63 -5.42
C LEU A 117 -6.50 -26.65 -6.35
N GLU A 118 -5.72 -27.46 -7.06
CA GLU A 118 -6.21 -28.51 -7.96
C GLU A 118 -6.86 -29.69 -7.22
N SER A 119 -6.66 -29.80 -5.90
CA SER A 119 -7.33 -30.83 -5.07
C SER A 119 -8.85 -30.69 -5.03
N ASP A 120 -9.37 -29.47 -5.29
CA ASP A 120 -10.79 -29.21 -5.53
C ASP A 120 -11.01 -28.98 -7.04
N PRO A 121 -11.61 -29.91 -7.78
CA PRO A 121 -11.78 -29.80 -9.23
C PRO A 121 -12.54 -28.55 -9.69
N GLU A 122 -13.36 -27.95 -8.81
CA GLU A 122 -14.13 -26.75 -9.13
C GLU A 122 -13.41 -25.45 -8.72
N ALA A 123 -12.36 -25.53 -7.89
CA ALA A 123 -11.70 -24.34 -7.37
C ALA A 123 -11.00 -23.52 -8.49
N LEU A 124 -10.29 -24.19 -9.38
CA LEU A 124 -9.59 -23.52 -10.49
C LEU A 124 -10.55 -22.86 -11.49
N PRO A 125 -11.61 -23.54 -12.00
CA PRO A 125 -12.64 -22.88 -12.83
C PRO A 125 -13.29 -21.68 -12.16
N ILE A 126 -13.58 -21.74 -10.86
CA ILE A 126 -14.16 -20.64 -10.09
C ILE A 126 -13.14 -19.50 -9.98
N ALA A 127 -11.88 -19.76 -9.68
CA ALA A 127 -10.83 -18.75 -9.65
C ALA A 127 -10.67 -18.01 -10.98
N VAL A 128 -10.71 -18.73 -12.10
CA VAL A 128 -10.71 -18.16 -13.46
C VAL A 128 -11.93 -17.26 -13.68
N MET A 129 -13.12 -17.72 -13.30
CA MET A 129 -14.34 -16.94 -13.39
C MET A 129 -14.24 -15.65 -12.57
N MET A 130 -13.76 -15.75 -11.32
CA MET A 130 -13.56 -14.60 -10.44
C MET A 130 -12.58 -13.60 -11.05
N ALA A 131 -11.44 -14.07 -11.57
CA ALA A 131 -10.45 -13.22 -12.21
C ALA A 131 -11.02 -12.51 -13.45
N ARG A 132 -11.85 -13.18 -14.24
CA ARG A 132 -12.56 -12.56 -15.38
C ARG A 132 -13.56 -11.49 -14.92
N ILE A 133 -14.34 -11.75 -13.87
CA ILE A 133 -15.33 -10.81 -13.33
C ILE A 133 -14.65 -9.59 -12.69
N THR A 134 -13.51 -9.76 -12.04
CA THR A 134 -12.78 -8.66 -11.38
C THR A 134 -12.01 -7.78 -12.36
N PHE A 135 -11.61 -8.30 -13.53
CA PHE A 135 -10.70 -7.59 -14.42
C PHE A 135 -11.27 -6.30 -15.03
N PRO A 136 -12.58 -6.15 -15.32
CA PRO A 136 -13.18 -4.88 -15.73
C PRO A 136 -12.97 -3.72 -14.73
N TYR A 137 -12.68 -4.02 -13.46
CA TYR A 137 -12.27 -3.02 -12.48
C TYR A 137 -11.08 -2.18 -12.95
N LEU A 138 -10.13 -2.78 -13.69
CA LEU A 138 -9.00 -2.05 -14.28
C LEU A 138 -9.47 -0.94 -15.22
N LEU A 139 -10.41 -1.25 -16.13
CA LEU A 139 -10.99 -0.29 -17.06
C LEU A 139 -11.60 0.89 -16.31
N PHE A 140 -12.52 0.59 -15.39
CA PHE A 140 -13.24 1.62 -14.64
C PHE A 140 -12.31 2.50 -13.81
N MET A 141 -11.32 1.90 -13.16
CA MET A 141 -10.38 2.65 -12.33
C MET A 141 -9.38 3.47 -13.14
N SER A 142 -8.97 3.02 -14.32
CA SER A 142 -8.12 3.81 -15.21
C SER A 142 -8.85 5.05 -15.72
N LEU A 143 -10.11 4.91 -16.08
CA LEU A 143 -10.98 6.03 -16.46
C LEU A 143 -11.27 6.95 -15.26
N ALA A 144 -11.52 6.38 -14.09
CA ALA A 144 -11.71 7.12 -12.85
C ALA A 144 -10.47 7.97 -12.50
N THR A 145 -9.27 7.45 -12.75
CA THR A 145 -8.01 8.19 -12.55
C THR A 145 -7.88 9.38 -13.50
N LEU A 146 -8.27 9.24 -14.77
CA LEU A 146 -8.34 10.36 -15.72
C LEU A 146 -9.27 11.46 -15.18
N VAL A 147 -10.48 11.09 -14.78
CA VAL A 147 -11.48 12.04 -14.25
C VAL A 147 -10.99 12.67 -12.94
N ALA A 148 -10.38 11.89 -12.05
CA ALA A 148 -9.79 12.38 -10.80
C ALA A 148 -8.63 13.38 -11.07
N ALA A 149 -7.80 13.13 -12.09
CA ALA A 149 -6.74 14.05 -12.49
C ALA A 149 -7.30 15.41 -12.96
N VAL A 150 -8.38 15.39 -13.74
CA VAL A 150 -9.11 16.62 -14.13
C VAL A 150 -9.67 17.33 -12.90
N LEU A 151 -10.37 16.64 -12.00
CA LEU A 151 -10.92 17.22 -10.76
C LEU A 151 -9.83 17.83 -9.87
N ASN A 152 -8.70 17.16 -9.73
CA ASN A 152 -7.55 17.65 -8.97
C ASN A 152 -6.96 18.94 -9.59
N SER A 153 -6.89 19.00 -10.92
CA SER A 153 -6.48 20.20 -11.65
C SER A 153 -7.45 21.37 -11.45
N LEU A 154 -8.75 21.07 -11.26
CA LEU A 154 -9.78 22.04 -10.91
C LEU A 154 -9.85 22.33 -9.39
N SER A 155 -8.87 21.86 -8.60
CA SER A 155 -8.82 21.99 -7.13
C SER A 155 -10.01 21.36 -6.39
N ARG A 156 -10.63 20.32 -6.97
CA ARG A 156 -11.76 19.55 -6.41
C ARG A 156 -11.32 18.21 -5.85
N PHE A 157 -10.44 18.21 -4.84
CA PHE A 157 -9.78 17.02 -4.29
C PHE A 157 -10.70 16.08 -3.50
N ALA A 158 -11.77 16.61 -2.87
CA ALA A 158 -12.63 15.82 -1.97
C ALA A 158 -13.30 14.63 -2.66
N ALA A 159 -13.77 14.80 -3.90
CA ALA A 159 -14.44 13.75 -4.65
C ALA A 159 -13.50 12.57 -4.94
N ALA A 160 -12.26 12.86 -5.34
CA ALA A 160 -11.23 11.85 -5.58
C ALA A 160 -10.81 11.13 -4.29
N ALA A 161 -10.68 11.87 -3.18
CA ALA A 161 -10.33 11.30 -1.87
C ALA A 161 -11.45 10.41 -1.28
N ALA A 162 -12.72 10.68 -1.62
CA ALA A 162 -13.86 9.89 -1.16
C ALA A 162 -14.09 8.60 -1.99
N ALA A 163 -13.66 8.56 -3.24
CA ALA A 163 -13.95 7.44 -4.14
C ALA A 163 -13.53 6.05 -3.59
N PRO A 164 -12.38 5.86 -2.89
CA PRO A 164 -12.04 4.57 -2.31
C PRO A 164 -12.97 4.10 -1.19
N ILE A 165 -13.77 4.97 -0.59
CA ILE A 165 -14.79 4.58 0.39
C ILE A 165 -15.88 3.72 -0.29
N LEU A 166 -16.27 4.08 -1.54
CA LEU A 166 -17.25 3.31 -2.31
C LEU A 166 -16.76 1.88 -2.57
N LEU A 167 -15.48 1.70 -2.88
CA LEU A 167 -14.89 0.37 -3.02
C LEU A 167 -15.12 -0.47 -1.76
N ASN A 168 -14.73 0.07 -0.62
CA ASN A 168 -14.83 -0.67 0.64
C ASN A 168 -16.28 -0.95 1.01
N LEU A 169 -17.20 0.00 0.81
CA LEU A 169 -18.63 -0.19 1.08
C LEU A 169 -19.22 -1.31 0.21
N CYS A 170 -18.96 -1.32 -1.10
CA CYS A 170 -19.45 -2.38 -1.98
C CYS A 170 -18.97 -3.76 -1.55
N LEU A 171 -17.67 -3.87 -1.22
CA LEU A 171 -17.09 -5.13 -0.77
C LEU A 171 -17.62 -5.56 0.61
N ILE A 172 -17.83 -4.62 1.54
CA ILE A 172 -18.41 -4.91 2.85
C ILE A 172 -19.85 -5.42 2.70
N VAL A 173 -20.67 -4.79 1.86
CA VAL A 173 -22.06 -5.25 1.61
C VAL A 173 -22.08 -6.67 1.06
N ALA A 174 -21.21 -6.97 0.09
CA ALA A 174 -21.11 -8.34 -0.45
C ALA A 174 -20.62 -9.34 0.60
N LEU A 175 -19.71 -8.95 1.52
CA LEU A 175 -19.27 -9.82 2.61
C LEU A 175 -20.33 -10.02 3.69
N ILE A 176 -21.13 -9.01 4.00
CA ILE A 176 -22.28 -9.16 4.91
C ILE A 176 -23.30 -10.13 4.32
N TYR A 177 -23.59 -10.02 3.02
CA TYR A 177 -24.40 -11.00 2.32
C TYR A 177 -23.78 -12.40 2.39
N GLY A 178 -22.46 -12.52 2.08
CA GLY A 178 -21.74 -13.78 2.19
C GLY A 178 -21.81 -14.40 3.59
N ALA A 179 -21.68 -13.59 4.64
CA ALA A 179 -21.81 -14.05 6.01
C ALA A 179 -23.23 -14.58 6.34
N SER A 180 -24.27 -14.07 5.67
CA SER A 180 -25.66 -14.52 5.85
C SER A 180 -25.96 -15.87 5.19
N LEU A 181 -25.09 -16.34 4.28
CA LEU A 181 -25.23 -17.66 3.64
C LEU A 181 -24.84 -18.82 4.56
N GLY A 182 -24.26 -18.51 5.72
CA GLY A 182 -23.79 -19.51 6.69
C GLY A 182 -22.37 -20.02 6.37
N GLU A 183 -22.06 -21.20 6.92
CA GLU A 183 -20.74 -21.83 6.79
C GLU A 183 -20.77 -22.98 5.78
N GLY A 184 -19.64 -23.23 5.13
CA GLY A 184 -19.47 -24.33 4.20
C GLY A 184 -18.84 -23.93 2.85
N VAL A 185 -18.48 -24.92 2.06
CA VAL A 185 -17.79 -24.72 0.77
C VAL A 185 -18.67 -23.93 -0.21
N MET A 186 -19.97 -24.26 -0.32
CA MET A 186 -20.89 -23.60 -1.23
C MET A 186 -21.12 -22.14 -0.85
N ALA A 187 -21.29 -21.85 0.45
CA ALA A 187 -21.44 -20.47 0.94
C ALA A 187 -20.19 -19.63 0.64
N ARG A 188 -18.99 -20.20 0.80
CA ARG A 188 -17.72 -19.52 0.44
C ARG A 188 -17.58 -19.28 -1.05
N ARG A 189 -17.98 -20.22 -1.91
CA ARG A 189 -17.98 -20.07 -3.36
C ARG A 189 -18.90 -18.93 -3.80
N GLU A 190 -20.12 -18.90 -3.28
CA GLU A 190 -21.08 -17.85 -3.57
C GLU A 190 -20.61 -16.48 -3.04
N SER A 191 -20.06 -16.44 -1.83
CA SER A 191 -19.47 -15.22 -1.27
C SER A 191 -18.34 -14.69 -2.12
N ALA A 192 -17.45 -15.54 -2.60
CA ALA A 192 -16.33 -15.18 -3.47
C ALA A 192 -16.80 -14.65 -4.83
N PHE A 193 -17.85 -15.26 -5.39
CA PHE A 193 -18.50 -14.77 -6.61
C PHE A 193 -19.04 -13.34 -6.43
N TRP A 194 -19.84 -13.09 -5.39
CA TRP A 194 -20.40 -11.77 -5.12
C TRP A 194 -19.35 -10.73 -4.77
N GLN A 195 -18.26 -11.13 -4.11
CA GLN A 195 -17.09 -10.27 -3.92
C GLN A 195 -16.48 -9.82 -5.25
N SER A 196 -16.37 -10.73 -6.21
CA SER A 196 -15.82 -10.43 -7.54
C SER A 196 -16.72 -9.45 -8.32
N VAL A 197 -18.03 -9.65 -8.26
CA VAL A 197 -19.03 -8.74 -8.84
C VAL A 197 -18.96 -7.38 -8.15
N ALA A 198 -18.92 -7.35 -6.81
CA ALA A 198 -18.86 -6.12 -6.03
C ALA A 198 -17.59 -5.29 -6.34
N LEU A 199 -16.46 -5.94 -6.62
CA LEU A 199 -15.23 -5.25 -7.00
C LEU A 199 -15.42 -4.48 -8.33
N SER A 200 -15.90 -5.14 -9.36
CA SER A 200 -16.13 -4.49 -10.67
C SER A 200 -17.22 -3.42 -10.60
N LEU A 201 -18.31 -3.71 -9.89
CA LEU A 201 -19.37 -2.72 -9.64
C LEU A 201 -18.82 -1.49 -8.88
N SER A 202 -17.97 -1.70 -7.90
CA SER A 202 -17.34 -0.60 -7.16
C SER A 202 -16.51 0.31 -8.06
N GLY A 203 -15.80 -0.27 -9.03
CA GLY A 203 -15.05 0.50 -10.03
C GLY A 203 -15.96 1.37 -10.89
N LEU A 204 -17.07 0.81 -11.36
CA LEU A 204 -18.09 1.55 -12.10
C LEU A 204 -18.70 2.68 -11.24
N LEU A 205 -19.07 2.39 -9.99
CA LEU A 205 -19.63 3.40 -9.08
C LEU A 205 -18.64 4.52 -8.78
N GLN A 206 -17.37 4.21 -8.61
CA GLN A 206 -16.32 5.24 -8.43
C GLN A 206 -16.17 6.13 -9.67
N LEU A 207 -16.21 5.53 -10.87
CA LEU A 207 -16.18 6.28 -12.13
C LEU A 207 -17.40 7.20 -12.26
N VAL A 208 -18.59 6.69 -11.99
CA VAL A 208 -19.85 7.46 -12.03
C VAL A 208 -19.82 8.59 -10.99
N TRP A 209 -19.36 8.32 -9.78
CA TRP A 209 -19.18 9.32 -8.73
C TRP A 209 -18.27 10.47 -9.18
N LEU A 210 -17.10 10.15 -9.71
CA LEU A 210 -16.16 11.15 -10.17
C LEU A 210 -16.65 11.92 -11.39
N ALA A 211 -17.30 11.25 -12.35
CA ALA A 211 -17.91 11.87 -13.51
C ALA A 211 -19.05 12.83 -13.11
N PHE A 212 -19.86 12.48 -12.12
CA PHE A 212 -20.89 13.35 -11.56
C PHE A 212 -20.29 14.64 -10.98
N TRP A 213 -19.23 14.52 -10.15
CA TRP A 213 -18.57 15.68 -9.58
C TRP A 213 -17.83 16.54 -10.61
N MET A 214 -17.27 15.91 -11.65
CA MET A 214 -16.66 16.62 -12.78
C MET A 214 -17.71 17.42 -13.54
N HIS A 215 -18.88 16.82 -13.81
CA HIS A 215 -20.00 17.51 -14.45
C HIS A 215 -20.50 18.70 -13.60
N ARG A 216 -20.62 18.51 -12.27
CA ARG A 216 -20.97 19.62 -11.34
C ARG A 216 -19.90 20.71 -11.23
N ALA A 217 -18.65 20.39 -11.56
CA ALA A 217 -17.58 21.38 -11.65
C ALA A 217 -17.61 22.18 -12.97
N GLY A 218 -18.58 21.93 -13.86
CA GLY A 218 -18.71 22.60 -15.15
C GLY A 218 -17.80 22.05 -16.24
N PHE A 219 -17.15 20.91 -15.99
CA PHE A 219 -16.27 20.28 -16.97
C PHE A 219 -16.93 19.00 -17.52
N ARG A 220 -16.95 18.89 -18.85
CA ARG A 220 -17.56 17.74 -19.55
C ARG A 220 -16.56 17.15 -20.51
N ILE A 221 -16.43 15.84 -20.51
CA ILE A 221 -15.62 15.09 -21.48
C ILE A 221 -16.59 14.32 -22.36
N ARG A 222 -16.54 14.56 -23.65
CA ARG A 222 -17.36 13.84 -24.65
C ARG A 222 -16.55 12.69 -25.22
N MET A 223 -17.24 11.61 -25.54
CA MET A 223 -16.65 10.55 -26.36
C MET A 223 -16.48 11.05 -27.79
N VAL A 224 -15.25 11.04 -28.26
CA VAL A 224 -14.90 11.37 -29.66
C VAL A 224 -14.21 10.17 -30.29
N LEU A 225 -14.21 10.13 -31.62
CA LEU A 225 -13.49 9.07 -32.34
C LEU A 225 -12.00 9.08 -32.00
N PRO A 226 -11.35 7.91 -31.89
CA PRO A 226 -9.95 7.81 -31.56
C PRO A 226 -9.08 8.62 -32.53
N ARG A 227 -8.34 9.59 -31.98
CA ARG A 227 -7.40 10.43 -32.75
C ARG A 227 -6.11 10.59 -31.95
N ILE A 228 -5.01 10.25 -32.58
CA ILE A 228 -3.67 10.51 -32.03
C ILE A 228 -3.32 11.97 -32.29
N SER A 229 -3.83 12.86 -31.42
CA SER A 229 -3.50 14.28 -31.46
C SER A 229 -2.04 14.52 -31.03
N PRO A 230 -1.43 15.67 -31.39
CA PRO A 230 -0.10 16.03 -30.90
C PRO A 230 0.05 15.93 -29.37
N GLY A 231 -1.03 16.31 -28.63
CA GLY A 231 -1.07 16.20 -27.18
C GLY A 231 -1.08 14.78 -26.66
N VAL A 232 -1.78 13.86 -27.33
CA VAL A 232 -1.75 12.42 -26.97
C VAL A 232 -0.37 11.83 -27.24
N LYS A 233 0.29 12.22 -28.35
CA LYS A 233 1.65 11.78 -28.66
C LYS A 233 2.65 12.29 -27.60
N GLU A 234 2.53 13.56 -27.20
CA GLU A 234 3.34 14.17 -26.13
C GLU A 234 3.13 13.42 -24.80
N LEU A 235 1.87 13.13 -24.45
CA LEU A 235 1.53 12.34 -23.25
C LEU A 235 2.15 10.93 -23.31
N GLY A 236 2.07 10.25 -24.46
CA GLY A 236 2.67 8.92 -24.66
C GLY A 236 4.18 8.92 -24.45
N ILE A 237 4.89 9.93 -24.99
CA ILE A 237 6.34 10.07 -24.80
C ILE A 237 6.72 10.24 -23.32
N LEU A 238 5.88 10.91 -22.52
CA LEU A 238 6.11 11.10 -21.09
C LEU A 238 5.71 9.89 -20.26
N ILE A 239 4.64 9.17 -20.65
CA ILE A 239 4.16 8.00 -19.91
C ILE A 239 5.13 6.82 -20.04
N VAL A 240 5.67 6.54 -21.22
CA VAL A 240 6.51 5.34 -21.46
C VAL A 240 7.69 5.25 -20.48
N PRO A 241 8.56 6.28 -20.32
CA PRO A 241 9.63 6.21 -19.32
C PRO A 241 9.11 6.13 -17.88
N ALA A 242 7.98 6.77 -17.56
CA ALA A 242 7.40 6.75 -16.23
C ALA A 242 6.84 5.35 -15.86
N VAL A 243 6.24 4.65 -16.82
CA VAL A 243 5.79 3.25 -16.67
C VAL A 243 6.98 2.32 -16.46
N PHE A 244 8.07 2.48 -17.20
CA PHE A 244 9.28 1.70 -16.97
C PHE A 244 9.88 1.95 -15.58
N GLY A 245 9.91 3.20 -15.12
CA GLY A 245 10.38 3.54 -13.78
C GLY A 245 9.51 2.96 -12.65
N ALA A 246 8.18 3.01 -12.81
CA ALA A 246 7.24 2.40 -11.88
C ALA A 246 7.19 0.86 -12.01
N GLY A 247 7.58 0.31 -13.15
CA GLY A 247 7.50 -1.11 -13.49
C GLY A 247 8.29 -2.01 -12.56
N ILE A 248 9.45 -1.54 -12.05
CA ILE A 248 10.28 -2.34 -11.13
C ILE A 248 9.52 -2.72 -9.87
N TYR A 249 8.73 -1.81 -9.31
CA TYR A 249 7.88 -2.12 -8.16
C TYR A 249 6.78 -3.13 -8.49
N GLN A 250 6.25 -3.10 -9.73
CA GLN A 250 5.25 -4.08 -10.16
C GLN A 250 5.90 -5.44 -10.46
N ILE A 251 7.14 -5.48 -10.95
CA ILE A 251 7.91 -6.72 -11.11
C ILE A 251 8.06 -7.44 -9.77
N SER A 252 8.34 -6.71 -8.68
CA SER A 252 8.37 -7.30 -7.34
C SER A 252 7.06 -8.00 -6.98
N ARG A 253 5.91 -7.43 -7.33
CA ARG A 253 4.59 -8.06 -7.09
C ARG A 253 4.35 -9.32 -7.93
N PHE A 254 4.84 -9.36 -9.16
CA PHE A 254 4.82 -10.59 -9.96
C PHE A 254 5.75 -11.65 -9.40
N VAL A 255 6.90 -11.26 -8.84
CA VAL A 255 7.79 -12.18 -8.12
C VAL A 255 7.10 -12.75 -6.88
N ASP A 256 6.41 -11.92 -6.10
CA ASP A 256 5.61 -12.39 -4.96
C ASP A 256 4.54 -13.40 -5.41
N LEU A 257 3.80 -13.11 -6.51
CA LEU A 257 2.81 -14.01 -7.09
C LEU A 257 3.43 -15.36 -7.50
N PHE A 258 4.60 -15.33 -8.16
CA PHE A 258 5.31 -16.54 -8.58
C PHE A 258 5.66 -17.43 -7.39
N PHE A 259 6.24 -16.87 -6.33
CA PHE A 259 6.57 -17.67 -5.14
C PHE A 259 5.33 -18.09 -4.36
N LEU A 260 4.27 -17.29 -4.31
CA LEU A 260 3.01 -17.67 -3.69
C LEU A 260 2.36 -18.86 -4.41
N SER A 261 2.51 -18.97 -5.73
CA SER A 261 1.96 -20.11 -6.49
C SER A 261 2.67 -21.44 -6.18
N THR A 262 3.88 -21.39 -5.63
CA THR A 262 4.63 -22.59 -5.20
C THR A 262 4.38 -22.96 -3.74
N LEU A 263 3.43 -22.30 -3.09
CA LEU A 263 3.08 -22.50 -1.69
C LEU A 263 1.66 -23.07 -1.56
N GLU A 264 1.43 -23.73 -0.44
CA GLU A 264 0.14 -24.34 -0.11
C GLU A 264 -0.99 -23.30 -0.04
N VAL A 265 -2.22 -23.78 -0.22
CA VAL A 265 -3.45 -23.02 -0.01
C VAL A 265 -3.44 -22.34 1.36
N GLY A 266 -3.90 -21.08 1.41
CA GLY A 266 -3.86 -20.18 2.56
C GLY A 266 -2.76 -19.13 2.46
N SER A 267 -1.68 -19.39 1.71
CA SER A 267 -0.50 -18.52 1.65
C SER A 267 -0.79 -17.12 1.10
N TYR A 268 -1.63 -17.00 0.09
CA TYR A 268 -2.08 -15.69 -0.42
C TYR A 268 -2.81 -14.89 0.65
N THR A 269 -3.72 -15.55 1.36
CA THR A 269 -4.51 -14.94 2.41
C THR A 269 -3.65 -14.55 3.61
N TYR A 270 -2.72 -15.42 4.06
CA TYR A 270 -1.80 -15.12 5.16
C TYR A 270 -0.97 -13.88 4.87
N LEU A 271 -0.33 -13.82 3.69
CA LEU A 271 0.49 -12.68 3.31
C LEU A 271 -0.36 -11.40 3.17
N ALA A 272 -1.56 -11.49 2.57
CA ALA A 272 -2.45 -10.34 2.41
C ALA A 272 -2.91 -9.79 3.76
N MET A 273 -3.32 -10.65 4.70
CA MET A 273 -3.75 -10.23 6.04
C MET A 273 -2.58 -9.69 6.89
N ALA A 274 -1.41 -10.30 6.78
CA ALA A 274 -0.20 -9.82 7.46
C ALA A 274 0.23 -8.43 6.96
N ASP A 275 0.20 -8.19 5.65
CA ASP A 275 0.60 -6.91 5.06
C ASP A 275 -0.29 -5.74 5.54
N ARG A 276 -1.54 -6.00 5.98
CA ARG A 276 -2.41 -4.96 6.56
C ARG A 276 -1.80 -4.31 7.80
N TRP A 277 -1.21 -5.10 8.66
CA TRP A 277 -0.53 -4.59 9.87
C TRP A 277 0.71 -3.76 9.52
N ASN A 278 1.46 -4.17 8.51
CA ASN A 278 2.62 -3.43 8.01
C ASN A 278 2.20 -2.10 7.33
N GLN A 279 1.10 -2.12 6.56
CA GLN A 279 0.62 -0.94 5.84
C GLN A 279 0.06 0.18 6.76
N LEU A 280 -0.43 -0.13 7.96
CA LEU A 280 -0.97 0.90 8.86
C LEU A 280 0.10 1.92 9.27
N PRO A 281 1.23 1.54 9.91
CA PRO A 281 2.29 2.49 10.24
C PRO A 281 2.95 3.09 8.99
N LEU A 282 3.22 2.26 7.97
CA LEU A 282 3.83 2.70 6.71
C LEU A 282 3.01 3.79 6.03
N GLY A 283 1.69 3.64 6.04
CA GLY A 283 0.79 4.58 5.40
C GLY A 283 0.66 5.91 6.15
N ILE A 284 0.75 5.91 7.47
CA ILE A 284 0.69 7.14 8.27
C ILE A 284 2.04 7.86 8.21
N ILE A 285 3.11 7.16 8.55
CA ILE A 285 4.44 7.75 8.73
C ILE A 285 5.13 7.97 7.38
N GLY A 286 5.14 6.93 6.54
CA GLY A 286 5.89 6.95 5.28
C GLY A 286 5.34 7.92 4.24
N ILE A 287 4.00 8.08 4.16
CA ILE A 287 3.40 9.04 3.22
C ILE A 287 3.63 10.46 3.73
N ALA A 288 3.39 10.73 5.02
CA ALA A 288 3.57 12.06 5.59
C ALA A 288 5.01 12.58 5.41
N LEU A 289 6.01 11.75 5.71
CA LEU A 289 7.41 12.11 5.53
C LEU A 289 7.80 12.23 4.06
N GLY A 290 7.43 11.26 3.22
CA GLY A 290 7.80 11.24 1.80
C GLY A 290 7.26 12.44 1.02
N THR A 291 6.03 12.88 1.31
CA THR A 291 5.42 14.05 0.65
C THR A 291 5.99 15.38 1.14
N ALA A 292 6.40 15.47 2.41
CA ALA A 292 6.91 16.70 2.99
C ALA A 292 8.38 16.97 2.65
N ILE A 293 9.20 15.92 2.52
CA ILE A 293 10.66 16.05 2.36
C ILE A 293 11.05 16.58 0.98
N LEU A 294 10.48 16.06 -0.10
CA LEU A 294 10.91 16.37 -1.47
C LEU A 294 10.82 17.88 -1.80
N PRO A 295 9.70 18.59 -1.57
CA PRO A 295 9.61 20.02 -1.88
C PRO A 295 10.56 20.86 -1.01
N ALA A 296 10.70 20.51 0.28
CA ALA A 296 11.58 21.23 1.18
C ALA A 296 13.06 21.04 0.81
N LEU A 297 13.45 19.80 0.51
CA LEU A 297 14.81 19.46 0.12
C LEU A 297 15.19 20.12 -1.22
N SER A 298 14.27 20.11 -2.19
CA SER A 298 14.49 20.78 -3.49
C SER A 298 14.72 22.28 -3.33
N ARG A 299 13.99 22.95 -2.40
CA ARG A 299 14.18 24.37 -2.11
C ARG A 299 15.55 24.69 -1.51
N TYR A 300 16.00 23.90 -0.52
CA TYR A 300 17.32 24.11 0.09
C TYR A 300 18.43 23.85 -0.91
N LEU A 301 18.35 22.79 -1.71
CA LEU A 301 19.34 22.48 -2.72
C LEU A 301 19.40 23.50 -3.86
N SER A 302 18.26 24.07 -4.27
CA SER A 302 18.23 25.14 -5.30
C SER A 302 18.82 26.47 -4.82
N ARG A 303 18.91 26.66 -3.49
CA ARG A 303 19.55 27.83 -2.85
C ARG A 303 20.98 27.57 -2.40
N GLU A 304 21.51 26.36 -2.71
CA GLU A 304 22.81 25.91 -2.24
C GLU A 304 22.97 25.82 -0.71
N GLU A 305 21.85 25.78 0.02
CA GLU A 305 21.78 25.64 1.47
C GLU A 305 21.98 24.18 1.89
N ASN A 306 23.17 23.65 1.64
CA ASN A 306 23.47 22.21 1.84
C ASN A 306 23.40 21.77 3.32
N GLU A 307 23.76 22.64 4.26
CA GLU A 307 23.63 22.32 5.69
C GLU A 307 22.19 22.15 6.13
N GLU A 308 21.29 23.01 5.68
CA GLU A 308 19.86 22.92 5.99
C GLU A 308 19.22 21.69 5.33
N ALA A 309 19.65 21.36 4.10
CA ALA A 309 19.27 20.12 3.44
C ALA A 309 19.69 18.88 4.24
N GLN A 310 20.93 18.87 4.77
CA GLN A 310 21.41 17.78 5.64
C GLN A 310 20.66 17.71 6.97
N ARG A 311 20.38 18.84 7.61
CA ARG A 311 19.59 18.92 8.86
C ARG A 311 18.17 18.40 8.63
N LEU A 312 17.51 18.82 7.54
CA LEU A 312 16.18 18.32 7.19
C LEU A 312 16.17 16.80 7.02
N GLN A 313 17.11 16.27 6.25
CA GLN A 313 17.24 14.83 6.00
C GLN A 313 17.50 14.06 7.31
N SER A 314 18.41 14.55 8.14
CA SER A 314 18.75 13.94 9.43
C SER A 314 17.54 13.90 10.38
N ASN A 315 16.82 15.01 10.49
CA ASN A 315 15.61 15.09 11.31
C ASN A 315 14.50 14.17 10.80
N ALA A 316 14.38 14.01 9.49
CA ALA A 316 13.41 13.12 8.89
C ALA A 316 13.74 11.64 9.14
N ILE A 317 15.01 11.26 9.10
CA ILE A 317 15.48 9.92 9.47
C ILE A 317 15.22 9.67 10.95
N GLU A 318 15.59 10.61 11.82
CA GLU A 318 15.34 10.50 13.27
C GLU A 318 13.86 10.30 13.56
N LEU A 319 12.97 11.11 12.96
CA LEU A 319 11.53 11.00 13.15
C LEU A 319 10.96 9.69 12.59
N ALA A 320 11.44 9.26 11.42
CA ALA A 320 11.08 7.98 10.85
C ALA A 320 11.40 6.82 11.80
N MET A 321 12.62 6.78 12.34
CA MET A 321 13.07 5.74 13.25
C MET A 321 12.35 5.81 14.60
N LEU A 322 12.12 7.02 15.14
CA LEU A 322 11.39 7.24 16.39
C LEU A 322 9.99 6.61 16.39
N LEU A 323 9.32 6.61 15.23
CA LEU A 323 7.96 6.11 15.11
C LEU A 323 7.89 4.66 14.60
N THR A 324 8.77 4.28 13.66
CA THR A 324 8.67 2.97 13.00
C THR A 324 9.34 1.86 13.80
N VAL A 325 10.44 2.12 14.49
CA VAL A 325 11.16 1.09 15.28
C VAL A 325 10.30 0.56 16.42
N PRO A 326 9.66 1.40 17.27
CA PRO A 326 8.76 0.89 18.29
C PRO A 326 7.51 0.21 17.71
N ALA A 327 6.94 0.71 16.60
CA ALA A 327 5.83 0.07 15.94
C ALA A 327 6.21 -1.33 15.41
N ALA A 328 7.41 -1.46 14.82
CA ALA A 328 7.93 -2.75 14.38
C ALA A 328 8.17 -3.71 15.55
N ALA A 329 8.80 -3.24 16.64
CA ALA A 329 9.06 -4.04 17.83
C ALA A 329 7.75 -4.51 18.51
N ALA A 330 6.76 -3.62 18.62
CA ALA A 330 5.46 -3.97 19.18
C ALA A 330 4.75 -5.05 18.32
N LEU A 331 4.66 -4.85 17.02
CA LEU A 331 4.02 -5.81 16.11
C LEU A 331 4.83 -7.10 15.97
N PHE A 332 6.16 -7.06 16.10
CA PHE A 332 7.00 -8.25 16.10
C PHE A 332 6.63 -9.19 17.24
N VAL A 333 6.41 -8.64 18.43
CA VAL A 333 6.08 -9.42 19.65
C VAL A 333 4.60 -9.76 19.69
N SER A 334 3.71 -8.81 19.36
CA SER A 334 2.27 -8.95 19.56
C SER A 334 1.48 -9.25 18.27
N GLY A 335 2.15 -9.45 17.13
CA GLY A 335 1.50 -9.69 15.85
C GLY A 335 0.48 -10.84 15.89
N SER A 336 0.81 -11.95 16.53
CA SER A 336 -0.11 -13.09 16.69
C SER A 336 -1.34 -12.75 17.54
N ALA A 337 -1.21 -11.94 18.58
CA ALA A 337 -2.35 -11.49 19.38
C ALA A 337 -3.29 -10.60 18.56
N PHE A 338 -2.73 -9.67 17.80
CA PHE A 338 -3.53 -8.80 16.92
C PHE A 338 -4.24 -9.60 15.84
N THR A 339 -3.57 -10.55 15.18
CA THR A 339 -4.21 -11.40 14.16
C THR A 339 -5.30 -12.29 14.74
N ARG A 340 -5.08 -12.88 15.93
CA ARG A 340 -6.09 -13.68 16.65
C ARG A 340 -7.32 -12.85 16.99
N VAL A 341 -7.16 -11.66 17.57
CA VAL A 341 -8.28 -10.84 18.01
C VAL A 341 -9.11 -10.32 16.84
N PHE A 342 -8.47 -9.85 15.78
CA PHE A 342 -9.19 -9.20 14.69
C PHE A 342 -9.65 -10.17 13.60
N PHE A 343 -8.83 -11.14 13.22
CA PHE A 343 -9.13 -12.00 12.07
C PHE A 343 -9.71 -13.35 12.45
N ALA A 344 -9.30 -13.96 13.60
CA ALA A 344 -9.81 -15.28 13.96
C ALA A 344 -11.33 -15.29 14.16
N GLY A 345 -11.97 -16.30 13.55
CA GLY A 345 -13.41 -16.55 13.59
C GLY A 345 -13.97 -16.83 12.20
N GLY A 346 -15.11 -17.53 12.17
CA GLY A 346 -15.71 -18.01 10.92
C GLY A 346 -14.76 -18.92 10.15
N ALA A 347 -14.51 -18.61 8.89
CA ALA A 347 -13.64 -19.40 8.02
C ALA A 347 -12.13 -19.21 8.29
N PHE A 348 -11.73 -18.29 9.16
CA PHE A 348 -10.32 -18.05 9.52
C PHE A 348 -10.02 -18.65 10.90
N SER A 349 -9.34 -19.76 10.91
CA SER A 349 -9.05 -20.53 12.12
C SER A 349 -8.08 -19.80 13.07
N LEU A 350 -7.93 -20.31 14.28
CA LEU A 350 -6.93 -19.83 15.21
C LEU A 350 -5.50 -20.10 14.69
N GLU A 351 -5.31 -21.24 14.04
CA GLU A 351 -4.04 -21.61 13.41
C GLU A 351 -3.67 -20.65 12.29
N ASP A 352 -4.63 -20.31 11.40
CA ASP A 352 -4.44 -19.31 10.35
C ASP A 352 -4.00 -17.95 10.93
N ALA A 353 -4.60 -17.55 12.05
CA ALA A 353 -4.25 -16.31 12.73
C ALA A 353 -2.84 -16.37 13.33
N MET A 354 -2.38 -17.51 13.82
CA MET A 354 -1.02 -17.71 14.34
C MET A 354 0.01 -17.68 13.21
N ILE A 355 -0.25 -18.39 12.11
CA ILE A 355 0.61 -18.36 10.91
C ILE A 355 0.72 -16.92 10.39
N THR A 356 -0.42 -16.25 10.25
CA THR A 356 -0.45 -14.84 9.82
C THR A 356 0.35 -13.94 10.76
N GLY A 357 0.26 -14.15 12.08
CA GLY A 357 1.03 -13.42 13.07
C GLY A 357 2.55 -13.61 12.91
N THR A 358 2.99 -14.82 12.58
CA THR A 358 4.38 -15.11 12.28
C THR A 358 4.85 -14.37 11.01
N VAL A 359 3.99 -14.32 9.98
CA VAL A 359 4.27 -13.54 8.75
C VAL A 359 4.34 -12.03 9.05
N VAL A 360 3.47 -11.52 9.94
CA VAL A 360 3.56 -10.13 10.43
C VAL A 360 4.93 -9.86 11.03
N SER A 361 5.44 -10.76 11.90
CA SER A 361 6.76 -10.60 12.51
C SER A 361 7.88 -10.49 11.46
N GLY A 362 7.80 -11.29 10.38
CA GLY A 362 8.74 -11.19 9.26
C GLY A 362 8.67 -9.86 8.50
N LEU A 363 7.44 -9.37 8.23
CA LEU A 363 7.23 -8.12 7.48
C LEU A 363 7.66 -6.88 8.25
N VAL A 364 7.41 -6.82 9.55
CA VAL A 364 7.66 -5.61 10.35
C VAL A 364 9.13 -5.36 10.62
N ILE A 365 9.99 -6.36 10.43
CA ILE A 365 11.46 -6.17 10.41
C ILE A 365 11.85 -5.18 9.31
N GLY A 366 11.15 -5.21 8.17
CA GLY A 366 11.33 -4.29 7.05
C GLY A 366 10.64 -2.93 7.22
N LEU A 367 9.75 -2.76 8.18
CA LEU A 367 8.94 -1.54 8.32
C LEU A 367 9.79 -0.25 8.42
N PRO A 368 10.84 -0.16 9.26
CA PRO A 368 11.70 1.02 9.28
C PRO A 368 12.41 1.24 7.94
N ALA A 369 12.84 0.16 7.27
CA ALA A 369 13.50 0.25 5.98
C ALA A 369 12.57 0.79 4.89
N TYR A 370 11.32 0.33 4.81
CA TYR A 370 10.34 0.85 3.86
C TYR A 370 10.08 2.35 4.03
N VAL A 371 10.06 2.85 5.26
CA VAL A 371 9.91 4.28 5.51
C VAL A 371 11.20 5.03 5.18
N LEU A 372 12.38 4.50 5.54
CA LEU A 372 13.67 5.10 5.20
C LEU A 372 13.89 5.24 3.69
N ILE A 373 13.46 4.28 2.88
CA ILE A 373 13.49 4.40 1.41
C ILE A 373 12.74 5.66 0.97
N LYS A 374 11.56 5.92 1.54
CA LYS A 374 10.76 7.12 1.23
C LYS A 374 11.39 8.43 1.72
N VAL A 375 12.28 8.34 2.70
CA VAL A 375 13.03 9.49 3.23
C VAL A 375 14.30 9.74 2.43
N LEU A 376 15.03 8.69 1.98
CA LEU A 376 16.31 8.82 1.28
C LEU A 376 16.15 9.11 -0.22
N THR A 377 15.17 8.48 -0.87
CA THR A 377 14.94 8.61 -2.32
C THR A 377 14.71 10.06 -2.77
N PRO A 378 13.98 10.93 -2.05
CA PRO A 378 13.81 12.34 -2.41
C PRO A 378 15.10 13.12 -2.59
N ASN A 379 16.20 12.75 -1.92
CA ASN A 379 17.49 13.42 -2.10
C ASN A 379 18.05 13.25 -3.52
N PHE A 380 17.85 12.08 -4.11
CA PHE A 380 18.22 11.81 -5.50
C PHE A 380 17.30 12.57 -6.46
N PHE A 381 15.99 12.54 -6.22
CA PHE A 381 15.02 13.23 -7.09
C PHE A 381 15.20 14.75 -7.09
N ALA A 382 15.48 15.36 -5.93
CA ALA A 382 15.78 16.78 -5.82
C ALA A 382 17.03 17.18 -6.61
N ARG A 383 17.95 16.23 -6.84
CA ARG A 383 19.15 16.38 -7.68
C ARG A 383 18.96 15.90 -9.13
N LYS A 384 17.71 15.62 -9.53
CA LYS A 384 17.34 15.10 -10.87
C LYS A 384 17.94 13.72 -11.19
N ASP A 385 18.41 12.98 -10.18
CA ASP A 385 18.90 11.61 -10.34
C ASP A 385 17.76 10.61 -10.06
N THR A 386 17.07 10.23 -11.12
CA THR A 386 16.03 9.20 -11.06
C THR A 386 16.57 7.78 -11.26
N ARG A 387 17.80 7.65 -11.78
CA ARG A 387 18.41 6.36 -12.15
C ARG A 387 18.92 5.59 -10.93
N THR A 388 19.59 6.27 -10.02
CA THR A 388 20.17 5.62 -8.83
C THR A 388 19.14 4.89 -7.99
N PRO A 389 17.97 5.46 -7.60
CA PRO A 389 16.93 4.72 -6.88
C PRO A 389 16.38 3.51 -7.64
N VAL A 390 16.33 3.57 -8.98
CA VAL A 390 15.91 2.45 -9.82
C VAL A 390 16.92 1.30 -9.76
N TYR A 391 18.22 1.60 -9.86
CA TYR A 391 19.26 0.56 -9.76
C TYR A 391 19.34 -0.08 -8.37
N THR A 392 19.20 0.72 -7.30
CA THR A 392 19.19 0.17 -5.94
C THR A 392 17.96 -0.69 -5.67
N ALA A 393 16.81 -0.31 -6.20
CA ALA A 393 15.59 -1.12 -6.12
C ALA A 393 15.71 -2.42 -6.93
N ALA A 394 16.29 -2.37 -8.14
CA ALA A 394 16.53 -3.57 -8.95
C ALA A 394 17.50 -4.53 -8.27
N PHE A 395 18.58 -4.05 -7.67
CA PHE A 395 19.49 -4.88 -6.89
C PHE A 395 18.79 -5.50 -5.67
N SER A 396 18.03 -4.70 -4.93
CA SER A 396 17.21 -5.19 -3.81
C SER A 396 16.26 -6.31 -4.24
N LEU A 397 15.64 -6.19 -5.42
CA LEU A 397 14.78 -7.22 -5.98
C LEU A 397 15.56 -8.51 -6.27
N VAL A 398 16.76 -8.43 -6.85
CA VAL A 398 17.62 -9.60 -7.08
C VAL A 398 17.96 -10.30 -5.77
N VAL A 399 18.31 -9.53 -4.72
CA VAL A 399 18.55 -10.08 -3.37
C VAL A 399 17.30 -10.77 -2.83
N THR A 400 16.14 -10.13 -2.96
CA THR A 400 14.84 -10.70 -2.50
C THR A 400 14.54 -12.01 -3.23
N VAL A 401 14.72 -12.06 -4.56
CA VAL A 401 14.52 -13.29 -5.35
C VAL A 401 15.47 -14.40 -4.89
N GLY A 402 16.76 -14.08 -4.75
CA GLY A 402 17.76 -15.05 -4.28
C GLY A 402 17.44 -15.62 -2.89
N LEU A 403 16.99 -14.76 -1.98
CA LEU A 403 16.56 -15.16 -0.65
C LEU A 403 15.26 -15.98 -0.70
N ASN A 404 14.30 -15.64 -1.55
CA ASN A 404 13.08 -16.43 -1.72
C ASN A 404 13.41 -17.85 -2.22
N ILE A 405 14.27 -18.00 -3.22
CA ILE A 405 14.71 -19.30 -3.72
C ILE A 405 15.32 -20.17 -2.59
N ALA A 406 16.11 -19.54 -1.70
CA ALA A 406 16.78 -20.25 -0.62
C ALA A 406 15.85 -20.56 0.58
N LEU A 407 14.92 -19.64 0.90
CA LEU A 407 14.13 -19.69 2.14
C LEU A 407 12.72 -20.27 1.96
N VAL A 408 12.08 -20.11 0.80
CA VAL A 408 10.70 -20.59 0.55
C VAL A 408 10.57 -22.09 0.84
N PRO A 409 11.49 -22.98 0.42
CA PRO A 409 11.37 -24.41 0.71
C PRO A 409 11.43 -24.75 2.20
N ARG A 410 11.92 -23.86 3.07
CA ARG A 410 12.10 -24.09 4.52
C ARG A 410 11.11 -23.34 5.38
N LEU A 411 10.74 -22.13 4.98
CA LEU A 411 9.95 -21.20 5.79
C LEU A 411 8.56 -20.92 5.19
N GLY A 412 8.24 -21.50 4.02
CA GLY A 412 6.97 -21.25 3.37
C GLY A 412 6.69 -19.75 3.15
N VAL A 413 5.48 -19.32 3.44
CA VAL A 413 5.04 -17.92 3.27
C VAL A 413 5.84 -16.91 4.11
N LEU A 414 6.39 -17.32 5.25
CA LEU A 414 7.26 -16.46 6.07
C LEU A 414 8.52 -16.02 5.32
N ALA A 415 9.01 -16.85 4.39
CA ALA A 415 10.17 -16.52 3.57
C ALA A 415 9.98 -15.23 2.77
N LEU A 416 8.78 -15.02 2.18
CA LEU A 416 8.49 -13.81 1.40
C LEU A 416 8.56 -12.55 2.27
N ALA A 417 8.06 -12.64 3.49
CA ALA A 417 8.09 -11.55 4.45
C ALA A 417 9.53 -11.19 4.87
N VAL A 418 10.33 -12.20 5.20
CA VAL A 418 11.73 -12.04 5.64
C VAL A 418 12.61 -11.56 4.47
N ALA A 419 12.50 -12.21 3.31
CA ALA A 419 13.28 -11.84 2.12
C ALA A 419 12.97 -10.41 1.66
N GLY A 420 11.69 -10.02 1.65
CA GLY A 420 11.27 -8.64 1.35
C GLY A 420 11.83 -7.63 2.35
N SER A 421 11.84 -7.97 3.64
CA SER A 421 12.41 -7.14 4.70
C SER A 421 13.93 -6.96 4.55
N ILE A 422 14.67 -8.04 4.31
CA ILE A 422 16.11 -7.98 4.06
C ILE A 422 16.41 -7.18 2.79
N GLY A 423 15.66 -7.42 1.71
CA GLY A 423 15.78 -6.65 0.46
C GLY A 423 15.58 -5.16 0.69
N ALA A 424 14.59 -4.76 1.49
CA ALA A 424 14.36 -3.36 1.82
C ALA A 424 15.55 -2.74 2.60
N TRP A 425 16.14 -3.45 3.55
CA TRP A 425 17.34 -3.00 4.25
C TRP A 425 18.56 -2.91 3.32
N CYS A 426 18.73 -3.84 2.40
CA CYS A 426 19.75 -3.74 1.35
C CYS A 426 19.58 -2.49 0.49
N ASN A 427 18.34 -2.16 0.10
CA ASN A 427 18.04 -0.93 -0.63
C ASN A 427 18.42 0.32 0.17
N VAL A 428 18.03 0.38 1.45
CA VAL A 428 18.40 1.49 2.36
C VAL A 428 19.92 1.64 2.46
N ALA A 429 20.63 0.52 2.68
CA ALA A 429 22.08 0.53 2.78
C ALA A 429 22.74 1.07 1.51
N MET A 430 22.29 0.62 0.34
CA MET A 430 22.82 1.10 -0.95
C MET A 430 22.52 2.58 -1.17
N LEU A 431 21.28 3.03 -0.95
CA LEU A 431 20.90 4.44 -1.08
C LEU A 431 21.77 5.31 -0.17
N TYR A 432 21.93 4.89 1.10
CA TYR A 432 22.75 5.63 2.08
C TYR A 432 24.23 5.66 1.68
N VAL A 433 24.83 4.53 1.31
CA VAL A 433 26.23 4.44 0.91
C VAL A 433 26.51 5.33 -0.32
N ILE A 434 25.61 5.34 -1.30
CA ILE A 434 25.78 6.19 -2.49
C ILE A 434 25.67 7.68 -2.12
N LEU A 435 24.70 8.06 -1.27
CA LEU A 435 24.58 9.45 -0.78
C LEU A 435 25.85 9.88 -0.03
N ALA A 436 26.39 9.01 0.84
CA ALA A 436 27.57 9.29 1.65
C ALA A 436 28.85 9.40 0.78
N ARG A 437 29.02 8.49 -0.22
CA ARG A 437 30.16 8.50 -1.14
C ARG A 437 30.17 9.72 -2.07
N ARG A 438 28.98 10.17 -2.49
CA ARG A 438 28.83 11.38 -3.33
C ARG A 438 28.89 12.68 -2.52
N GLY A 439 29.04 12.62 -1.20
CA GLY A 439 29.05 13.79 -0.32
C GLY A 439 27.69 14.50 -0.22
N PHE A 440 26.60 13.86 -0.67
CA PHE A 440 25.27 14.47 -0.68
C PHE A 440 24.60 14.43 0.70
N PHE A 441 24.88 13.38 1.46
CA PHE A 441 24.35 13.23 2.80
C PHE A 441 25.24 12.28 3.63
N ARG A 442 25.56 12.68 4.87
CA ARG A 442 26.15 11.80 5.87
C ARG A 442 25.37 11.95 7.18
N LEU A 443 25.04 10.84 7.78
CA LEU A 443 24.33 10.82 9.05
C LEU A 443 25.26 11.33 10.16
N PRO A 444 24.92 12.44 10.87
CA PRO A 444 25.74 12.93 11.96
C PRO A 444 25.81 11.91 13.11
N ALA A 445 26.99 11.77 13.75
CA ALA A 445 27.20 10.84 14.85
C ALA A 445 26.18 11.03 16.01
N ARG A 446 25.77 12.29 16.26
CA ARG A 446 24.74 12.61 17.25
C ARG A 446 23.41 11.94 16.92
N ILE A 447 22.99 11.95 15.65
CA ILE A 447 21.74 11.33 15.21
C ILE A 447 21.85 9.81 15.24
N ALA A 448 23.00 9.25 14.80
CA ALA A 448 23.27 7.82 14.92
C ALA A 448 23.17 7.34 16.38
N GLY A 449 23.74 8.10 17.33
CA GLY A 449 23.61 7.81 18.75
C GLY A 449 22.18 7.90 19.28
N ARG A 450 21.35 8.82 18.74
CA ARG A 450 19.92 8.88 19.07
C ARG A 450 19.15 7.69 18.51
N ILE A 451 19.43 7.29 17.27
CA ILE A 451 18.83 6.09 16.66
C ILE A 451 19.17 4.84 17.49
N ALA A 452 20.43 4.69 17.92
CA ALA A 452 20.81 3.57 18.81
C ALA A 452 19.98 3.55 20.10
N ARG A 453 19.77 4.72 20.72
CA ARG A 453 18.90 4.84 21.92
C ARG A 453 17.43 4.54 21.64
N ILE A 454 16.92 4.88 20.44
CA ILE A 454 15.58 4.48 19.99
C ILE A 454 15.46 2.96 19.94
N PHE A 455 16.46 2.27 19.38
CA PHE A 455 16.48 0.80 19.36
C PHE A 455 16.51 0.20 20.77
N VAL A 456 17.30 0.76 21.69
CA VAL A 456 17.33 0.31 23.09
C VAL A 456 15.96 0.51 23.75
N ALA A 457 15.34 1.69 23.59
CA ALA A 457 14.00 1.95 24.12
C ALA A 457 12.94 0.97 23.56
N ALA A 458 13.01 0.70 22.26
CA ALA A 458 12.09 -0.25 21.61
C ALA A 458 12.36 -1.70 22.04
N LEU A 459 13.62 -2.06 22.31
CA LEU A 459 13.97 -3.38 22.86
C LEU A 459 13.41 -3.56 24.27
N VAL A 460 13.57 -2.56 25.15
CA VAL A 460 12.98 -2.57 26.50
C VAL A 460 11.47 -2.74 26.42
N MET A 461 10.81 -1.98 25.55
CA MET A 461 9.37 -2.14 25.30
C MET A 461 9.04 -3.55 24.80
N GLY A 462 9.77 -4.06 23.81
CA GLY A 462 9.53 -5.38 23.23
C GLY A 462 9.66 -6.50 24.25
N VAL A 463 10.69 -6.45 25.10
CA VAL A 463 10.89 -7.41 26.21
C VAL A 463 9.73 -7.32 27.21
N THR A 464 9.32 -6.11 27.59
CA THR A 464 8.19 -5.92 28.50
C THR A 464 6.90 -6.49 27.90
N LEU A 465 6.64 -6.23 26.62
CA LEU A 465 5.47 -6.77 25.91
C LEU A 465 5.53 -8.30 25.83
N TRP A 466 6.70 -8.87 25.59
CA TRP A 466 6.88 -10.33 25.55
C TRP A 466 6.48 -11.00 26.88
N PHE A 467 6.89 -10.44 28.02
CA PHE A 467 6.47 -10.91 29.34
C PHE A 467 4.97 -10.67 29.58
N LEU A 468 4.43 -9.53 29.13
CA LEU A 468 3.02 -9.20 29.27
C LEU A 468 2.10 -10.12 28.44
N MET A 469 2.57 -10.59 27.30
CA MET A 469 1.81 -11.48 26.42
C MET A 469 1.50 -12.82 27.07
N GLN A 470 2.36 -13.35 27.95
CA GLN A 470 2.15 -14.65 28.58
C GLN A 470 0.88 -14.70 29.45
N PRO A 471 0.67 -13.78 30.42
CA PRO A 471 -0.56 -13.78 31.23
C PRO A 471 -1.81 -13.33 30.44
N LEU A 472 -1.63 -12.59 29.34
CA LEU A 472 -2.75 -12.12 28.50
C LEU A 472 -3.15 -13.12 27.42
N ASP A 473 -2.39 -14.18 27.16
CA ASP A 473 -2.68 -15.14 26.07
C ASP A 473 -4.11 -15.70 26.11
N PRO A 474 -4.68 -16.11 27.30
CA PRO A 474 -6.06 -16.56 27.38
C PRO A 474 -7.09 -15.48 26.98
N TRP A 475 -6.76 -14.20 27.16
CA TRP A 475 -7.67 -13.10 26.86
C TRP A 475 -7.89 -12.93 25.34
N PHE A 476 -6.90 -13.25 24.52
CA PHE A 476 -7.01 -13.11 23.06
C PHE A 476 -7.94 -14.14 22.41
N GLY A 477 -8.24 -15.24 23.09
CA GLY A 477 -9.25 -16.23 22.70
C GLY A 477 -10.59 -16.09 23.42
N GLY A 478 -10.68 -15.20 24.43
CA GLY A 478 -11.83 -15.05 25.30
C GLY A 478 -13.00 -14.25 24.74
N THR A 479 -13.78 -13.66 25.64
CA THR A 479 -14.93 -12.81 25.29
C THR A 479 -14.47 -11.53 24.58
N THR A 480 -15.39 -10.82 23.91
CA THR A 480 -15.08 -9.54 23.24
C THR A 480 -14.44 -8.52 24.19
N LEU A 481 -14.91 -8.47 25.45
CA LEU A 481 -14.32 -7.57 26.47
C LEU A 481 -12.88 -7.96 26.81
N GLN A 482 -12.59 -9.25 26.97
CA GLN A 482 -11.24 -9.75 27.23
C GLN A 482 -10.32 -9.46 26.03
N ARG A 483 -10.76 -9.75 24.81
CA ARG A 483 -9.99 -9.46 23.57
C ARG A 483 -9.67 -7.98 23.46
N THR A 484 -10.66 -7.10 23.65
CA THR A 484 -10.47 -5.65 23.59
C THR A 484 -9.57 -5.16 24.73
N GLY A 485 -9.79 -5.66 25.94
CA GLY A 485 -8.96 -5.35 27.11
C GLY A 485 -7.50 -5.79 26.94
N GLY A 486 -7.27 -6.99 26.39
CA GLY A 486 -5.93 -7.50 26.10
C GLY A 486 -5.18 -6.63 25.10
N ILE A 487 -5.81 -6.28 23.97
CA ILE A 487 -5.21 -5.38 22.97
C ILE A 487 -4.95 -3.98 23.55
N ALA A 488 -5.90 -3.44 24.33
CA ALA A 488 -5.72 -2.15 25.00
C ALA A 488 -4.54 -2.20 25.99
N ALA A 489 -4.45 -3.26 26.80
CA ALA A 489 -3.35 -3.45 27.75
C ALA A 489 -1.99 -3.50 27.03
N VAL A 490 -1.85 -4.30 25.96
CA VAL A 490 -0.63 -4.39 25.16
C VAL A 490 -0.27 -3.02 24.56
N THR A 491 -1.24 -2.34 23.96
CA THR A 491 -1.00 -1.06 23.27
C THR A 491 -0.61 0.05 24.25
N LEU A 492 -1.36 0.19 25.35
CA LEU A 492 -1.11 1.23 26.35
C LEU A 492 0.19 0.99 27.13
N THR A 493 0.46 -0.27 27.52
CA THR A 493 1.73 -0.62 28.18
C THR A 493 2.90 -0.40 27.25
N GLY A 494 2.82 -0.83 25.98
CA GLY A 494 3.85 -0.59 24.99
C GLY A 494 4.13 0.91 24.80
N ALA A 495 3.10 1.73 24.63
CA ALA A 495 3.24 3.17 24.48
C ALA A 495 3.84 3.83 25.73
N ALA A 496 3.41 3.43 26.93
CA ALA A 496 3.92 3.96 28.18
C ALA A 496 5.40 3.58 28.41
N VAL A 497 5.75 2.31 28.27
CA VAL A 497 7.12 1.82 28.44
C VAL A 497 8.07 2.44 27.44
N TYR A 498 7.69 2.49 26.16
CA TYR A 498 8.49 3.15 25.14
C TYR A 498 8.67 4.65 25.44
N GLY A 499 7.59 5.35 25.79
CA GLY A 499 7.63 6.78 26.11
C GLY A 499 8.55 7.06 27.30
N ILE A 500 8.43 6.29 28.39
CA ILE A 500 9.29 6.41 29.57
C ILE A 500 10.76 6.11 29.21
N ALA A 501 11.02 5.00 28.52
CA ALA A 501 12.37 4.63 28.11
C ALA A 501 13.01 5.69 27.18
N ALA A 502 12.23 6.24 26.23
CA ALA A 502 12.68 7.29 25.32
C ALA A 502 13.00 8.60 26.06
N ILE A 503 12.25 8.95 27.12
CA ILE A 503 12.54 10.11 27.98
C ILE A 503 13.82 9.85 28.78
N LEU A 504 13.94 8.71 29.46
CA LEU A 504 15.09 8.36 30.28
C LEU A 504 16.39 8.29 29.48
N LEU A 505 16.31 7.80 28.23
CA LEU A 505 17.46 7.74 27.32
C LEU A 505 17.74 9.08 26.60
N GLY A 506 16.98 10.13 26.88
CA GLY A 506 17.17 11.45 26.27
C GLY A 506 16.88 11.49 24.76
N VAL A 507 16.02 10.60 24.28
CA VAL A 507 15.49 10.61 22.90
C VAL A 507 14.38 11.64 22.78
N LEU A 508 13.45 11.64 23.74
CA LEU A 508 12.36 12.62 23.87
C LEU A 508 12.77 13.71 24.87
N ASP A 509 13.50 14.70 24.38
CA ASP A 509 13.79 15.92 25.15
C ASP A 509 12.66 16.95 25.00
N ARG A 510 12.61 17.95 25.91
CA ARG A 510 11.59 19.02 25.87
C ARG A 510 11.57 19.75 24.53
N ALA A 511 12.71 19.87 23.87
CA ALA A 511 12.81 20.53 22.56
C ALA A 511 12.20 19.66 21.43
N THR A 512 12.34 18.35 21.51
CA THR A 512 11.71 17.40 20.55
C THR A 512 10.20 17.37 20.74
N ILE A 513 9.72 17.30 21.98
CA ILE A 513 8.28 17.36 22.32
C ILE A 513 7.69 18.69 21.84
N ALA A 514 8.34 19.82 22.12
CA ALA A 514 7.89 21.14 21.66
C ALA A 514 7.86 21.24 20.11
N ARG A 515 8.81 20.62 19.40
CA ARG A 515 8.81 20.57 17.93
C ARG A 515 7.66 19.74 17.39
N LEU A 516 7.31 18.62 18.03
CA LEU A 516 6.16 17.79 17.65
C LEU A 516 4.82 18.51 17.89
N MET A 517 4.71 19.27 18.99
CA MET A 517 3.50 20.02 19.33
C MET A 517 3.33 21.33 18.53
N ARG A 518 4.40 22.05 18.21
CA ARG A 518 4.35 23.31 17.43
C ARG A 518 3.95 23.13 15.96
N ARG A 519 3.92 21.90 15.42
CA ARG A 519 3.42 21.62 14.07
C ARG A 519 1.89 21.46 13.99
N GLN A 520 1.17 21.55 15.11
CA GLN A 520 -0.30 21.51 15.14
C GLN A 520 -0.95 22.91 15.17
N THR A 521 -0.18 23.97 15.24
CA THR A 521 -0.61 25.37 15.07
C THR A 521 -0.01 25.98 13.80
#